data_3eda3791cb86836765e6ade77a45607e
#
_entry.id   3eda3791cb86836765e6ade77a45607e
#
_cell.length_a   1.000
_cell.length_b   1.000
_cell.length_c   1.000
_cell.angle_alpha   90.00
_cell.angle_beta   90.00
_cell.angle_gamma   90.00
#
_symmetry.space_group_name_H-M   'P 1'
#
loop_
_entity.id
_entity.type
_entity.pdbx_description
1 polymer ?
#
loop_
_entity_poly.entity_id
_entity_poly.type
_entity_poly.pdbx_seq_one_letter_code
_entity_poly.pdbx_strand_id
1 'polypeptide(L)'
;MDLLLNKVLNLTREEIENSKIEFNMKAGKGGQSFIDRWLKHTEEEKATGTCKDCSYWGWYGDKRNFRPGQWVFSFSRMTDDEWLLISVAKIIDTPKDTWANVEILDRFKPFFGRLVIKCKKGNTFSRYVFNLNKYLEQITVKEILPFIYSGETFEGYDRVHLPFHRLEDIFNGRMLPTYYEALKKVTGVYCLTDTHTGKLYIGSATVEEGVAQRWGNY
;
A
#
# COMPACT_ATOMS: atom_id res chain seq x y z
N MET A 1 -5.19 -4.83 -23.75
CA MET A 1 -6.53 -5.02 -23.10
C MET A 1 -6.29 -5.19 -21.63
N ASP A 2 -6.83 -4.29 -20.82
CA ASP A 2 -6.57 -4.31 -19.39
C ASP A 2 -7.36 -5.44 -18.72
N LEU A 3 -6.71 -6.16 -17.82
CA LEU A 3 -7.34 -7.25 -17.07
C LEU A 3 -8.15 -6.68 -15.90
N LEU A 4 -9.45 -6.72 -15.97
CA LEU A 4 -10.33 -6.26 -14.89
C LEU A 4 -10.22 -7.15 -13.65
N LEU A 5 -10.31 -6.55 -12.47
CA LEU A 5 -10.16 -7.24 -11.17
C LEU A 5 -11.06 -8.48 -11.05
N ASN A 6 -12.33 -8.37 -11.48
CA ASN A 6 -13.25 -9.51 -11.34
C ASN A 6 -12.95 -10.69 -12.26
N LYS A 7 -12.16 -10.51 -13.32
CA LYS A 7 -11.67 -11.65 -14.14
C LYS A 7 -10.70 -12.54 -13.36
N VAL A 8 -10.06 -11.99 -12.33
CA VAL A 8 -9.14 -12.73 -11.45
C VAL A 8 -9.87 -13.26 -10.22
N LEU A 9 -10.70 -12.43 -9.57
CA LEU A 9 -11.37 -12.81 -8.32
C LEU A 9 -12.59 -13.70 -8.54
N ASN A 10 -13.19 -13.66 -9.73
CA ASN A 10 -14.37 -14.43 -10.13
C ASN A 10 -15.52 -14.34 -9.10
N LEU A 11 -15.88 -13.12 -8.73
CA LEU A 11 -16.98 -12.83 -7.82
C LEU A 11 -18.32 -12.95 -8.53
N THR A 12 -19.30 -13.53 -7.86
CA THR A 12 -20.70 -13.52 -8.31
C THR A 12 -21.30 -12.12 -8.14
N ARG A 13 -22.45 -11.89 -8.77
CA ARG A 13 -23.15 -10.62 -8.64
C ARG A 13 -23.54 -10.34 -7.18
N GLU A 14 -24.02 -11.34 -6.47
CA GLU A 14 -24.41 -11.24 -5.06
C GLU A 14 -23.19 -10.88 -4.17
N GLU A 15 -22.05 -11.54 -4.39
CA GLU A 15 -20.79 -11.23 -3.68
C GLU A 15 -20.36 -9.79 -3.93
N ILE A 16 -20.45 -9.29 -5.18
CA ILE A 16 -20.08 -7.91 -5.54
C ILE A 16 -21.01 -6.91 -4.83
N GLU A 17 -22.32 -7.13 -4.88
CA GLU A 17 -23.31 -6.24 -4.29
C GLU A 17 -23.19 -6.18 -2.75
N ASN A 18 -22.77 -7.29 -2.12
CA ASN A 18 -22.57 -7.40 -0.67
C ASN A 18 -21.14 -7.10 -0.22
N SER A 19 -20.28 -6.55 -1.10
CA SER A 19 -18.88 -6.30 -0.79
C SER A 19 -18.55 -4.83 -0.68
N LYS A 20 -17.55 -4.56 0.16
CA LYS A 20 -16.84 -3.29 0.28
C LYS A 20 -15.41 -3.43 -0.22
N ILE A 21 -14.88 -2.31 -0.70
CA ILE A 21 -13.45 -2.16 -0.96
C ILE A 21 -12.90 -1.07 -0.04
N GLU A 22 -11.76 -1.34 0.55
CA GLU A 22 -11.08 -0.45 1.47
C GLU A 22 -9.70 -0.10 0.93
N PHE A 23 -9.42 1.20 0.85
CA PHE A 23 -8.15 1.74 0.38
C PHE A 23 -7.37 2.34 1.55
N ASN A 24 -6.43 1.59 2.09
CA ASN A 24 -5.63 1.99 3.23
C ASN A 24 -4.39 2.78 2.76
N MET A 25 -4.26 4.04 3.17
CA MET A 25 -3.19 4.93 2.77
C MET A 25 -2.24 5.24 3.94
N LYS A 26 -2.63 6.17 4.80
CA LYS A 26 -1.83 6.67 5.92
C LYS A 26 -2.74 6.99 7.10
N ALA A 27 -2.32 6.61 8.29
CA ALA A 27 -3.06 6.91 9.51
C ALA A 27 -2.82 8.36 9.95
N GLY A 28 -3.74 9.25 9.58
CA GLY A 28 -3.72 10.65 10.01
C GLY A 28 -2.57 11.50 9.44
N LYS A 29 -2.49 12.76 9.86
CA LYS A 29 -1.40 13.67 9.47
C LYS A 29 -0.13 13.30 10.24
N GLY A 30 0.94 12.97 9.52
CA GLY A 30 2.21 12.50 10.13
C GLY A 30 2.26 11.02 10.51
N GLY A 31 1.16 10.26 10.36
CA GLY A 31 1.14 8.83 10.69
C GLY A 31 1.91 7.95 9.70
N GLN A 32 2.31 6.77 10.14
CA GLN A 32 2.95 5.75 9.32
C GLN A 32 1.99 5.22 8.25
N SER A 33 2.47 4.91 7.05
CA SER A 33 1.67 4.30 6.00
C SER A 33 1.21 2.89 6.39
N PHE A 34 0.09 2.43 5.83
CA PHE A 34 -0.39 1.08 6.12
C PHE A 34 0.51 0.01 5.51
N ILE A 35 1.11 0.28 4.35
CA ILE A 35 2.04 -0.67 3.73
C ILE A 35 3.29 -0.87 4.60
N ASP A 36 3.82 0.20 5.23
CA ASP A 36 4.97 0.10 6.13
C ASP A 36 4.66 -0.69 7.40
N ARG A 37 3.43 -0.58 7.91
CA ARG A 37 2.97 -1.42 9.03
C ARG A 37 2.88 -2.87 8.62
N TRP A 38 2.21 -3.12 7.49
CA TRP A 38 2.03 -4.46 6.95
C TRP A 38 3.38 -5.16 6.68
N LEU A 39 4.37 -4.44 6.18
CA LEU A 39 5.71 -4.96 5.93
C LEU A 39 6.44 -5.44 7.20
N LYS A 40 6.07 -4.93 8.37
CA LYS A 40 6.65 -5.34 9.67
C LYS A 40 6.06 -6.66 10.21
N HIS A 41 4.95 -7.11 9.67
CA HIS A 41 4.35 -8.37 10.06
C HIS A 41 5.12 -9.57 9.54
N THR A 42 4.93 -10.73 10.20
CA THR A 42 5.53 -11.98 9.77
C THR A 42 4.98 -12.44 8.43
N GLU A 43 5.73 -13.28 7.72
CA GLU A 43 5.27 -13.86 6.45
C GLU A 43 3.97 -14.68 6.63
N GLU A 44 3.82 -15.36 7.78
CA GLU A 44 2.60 -16.09 8.13
C GLU A 44 1.40 -15.17 8.28
N GLU A 45 1.51 -14.05 9.03
CA GLU A 45 0.44 -13.07 9.18
C GLU A 45 0.05 -12.44 7.84
N LYS A 46 1.04 -12.13 7.00
CA LYS A 46 0.82 -11.61 5.64
C LYS A 46 0.08 -12.63 4.77
N ALA A 47 0.54 -13.89 4.76
CA ALA A 47 -0.06 -14.97 3.97
C ALA A 47 -1.49 -15.29 4.43
N THR A 48 -1.76 -15.20 5.72
CA THR A 48 -3.07 -15.50 6.31
C THR A 48 -4.01 -14.31 6.34
N GLY A 49 -3.52 -13.08 6.10
CA GLY A 49 -4.32 -11.85 6.14
C GLY A 49 -4.72 -11.39 7.55
N THR A 50 -4.00 -11.86 8.58
CA THR A 50 -4.33 -11.60 9.99
C THR A 50 -3.66 -10.36 10.58
N CYS A 51 -3.02 -9.52 9.77
CA CYS A 51 -2.41 -8.25 10.17
C CYS A 51 -3.47 -7.26 10.68
N LYS A 52 -3.74 -7.26 11.97
CA LYS A 52 -4.86 -6.53 12.60
C LYS A 52 -4.79 -5.01 12.48
N ASP A 53 -3.62 -4.43 12.44
CA ASP A 53 -3.40 -2.98 12.38
C ASP A 53 -3.21 -2.44 10.96
N CYS A 54 -3.40 -3.28 9.95
CA CYS A 54 -3.19 -2.97 8.55
C CYS A 54 -4.49 -2.60 7.79
N SER A 55 -5.65 -2.68 8.47
CA SER A 55 -6.94 -2.30 7.91
C SER A 55 -7.86 -1.69 8.96
N TYR A 56 -8.78 -0.81 8.51
CA TYR A 56 -9.69 -0.06 9.39
C TYR A 56 -11.03 -0.76 9.63
N TRP A 57 -11.08 -2.04 9.88
CA TRP A 57 -12.34 -2.74 10.06
C TRP A 57 -13.16 -2.19 11.25
N GLY A 58 -14.06 -1.27 10.94
CA GLY A 58 -15.09 -0.88 11.90
C GLY A 58 -14.75 0.23 12.89
N TRP A 59 -13.77 1.08 12.58
CA TRP A 59 -13.29 2.08 13.52
C TRP A 59 -14.05 3.41 13.49
N TYR A 60 -15.35 3.45 13.42
CA TYR A 60 -16.07 4.71 13.60
C TYR A 60 -17.47 4.47 14.20
N GLY A 61 -17.58 4.05 15.45
CA GLY A 61 -18.79 4.12 16.27
C GLY A 61 -20.12 4.02 15.48
N ASP A 62 -21.04 4.96 15.70
CA ASP A 62 -22.36 5.02 15.05
C ASP A 62 -22.33 5.31 13.53
N LYS A 63 -21.17 5.65 12.96
CA LYS A 63 -20.99 5.91 11.52
C LYS A 63 -20.35 4.74 10.77
N ARG A 64 -20.59 3.53 11.21
CA ARG A 64 -19.96 2.33 10.64
C ARG A 64 -20.33 2.15 9.18
N ASN A 65 -19.31 1.89 8.37
CA ASN A 65 -19.48 1.59 6.95
C ASN A 65 -19.73 0.11 6.67
N PHE A 66 -19.69 -0.75 7.71
CA PHE A 66 -19.77 -2.20 7.59
C PHE A 66 -21.05 -2.74 8.21
N ARG A 67 -21.52 -3.88 7.71
CA ARG A 67 -22.64 -4.65 8.27
C ARG A 67 -22.26 -6.13 8.36
N PRO A 68 -22.78 -6.87 9.34
CA PRO A 68 -22.61 -8.32 9.38
C PRO A 68 -22.94 -8.98 8.04
N GLY A 69 -22.15 -9.96 7.65
CA GLY A 69 -22.26 -10.68 6.39
C GLY A 69 -21.57 -10.03 5.19
N GLN A 70 -21.22 -8.76 5.24
CA GLN A 70 -20.48 -8.09 4.15
C GLN A 70 -19.04 -8.59 4.04
N TRP A 71 -18.52 -8.64 2.81
CA TRP A 71 -17.11 -8.87 2.56
C TRP A 71 -16.37 -7.54 2.42
N VAL A 72 -15.14 -7.50 2.86
CA VAL A 72 -14.25 -6.33 2.76
C VAL A 72 -12.95 -6.73 2.08
N PHE A 73 -12.68 -6.12 0.95
CA PHE A 73 -11.42 -6.25 0.23
C PHE A 73 -10.50 -5.11 0.67
N SER A 74 -9.49 -5.42 1.46
CA SER A 74 -8.57 -4.42 2.02
C SER A 74 -7.32 -4.31 1.18
N PHE A 75 -7.12 -3.13 0.61
CA PHE A 75 -5.94 -2.79 -0.18
C PHE A 75 -5.09 -1.77 0.54
N SER A 76 -3.77 -1.94 0.46
CA SER A 76 -2.80 -0.97 0.97
C SER A 76 -2.12 -0.24 -0.18
N ARG A 77 -1.93 1.06 -0.02
CA ARG A 77 -1.32 1.92 -1.04
C ARG A 77 0.15 1.59 -1.20
N MET A 78 0.57 1.34 -2.44
CA MET A 78 1.97 1.21 -2.84
C MET A 78 2.49 2.49 -3.49
N THR A 79 1.77 2.98 -4.50
CA THR A 79 2.03 4.26 -5.19
C THR A 79 0.73 5.08 -5.29
N ASP A 80 0.69 6.11 -6.11
CA ASP A 80 -0.50 6.96 -6.24
C ASP A 80 -1.73 6.24 -6.77
N ASP A 81 -1.56 5.27 -7.65
CA ASP A 81 -2.64 4.52 -8.27
C ASP A 81 -2.51 2.99 -8.15
N GLU A 82 -1.47 2.50 -7.45
CA GLU A 82 -1.21 1.08 -7.26
C GLU A 82 -1.48 0.65 -5.82
N TRP A 83 -2.17 -0.49 -5.68
CA TRP A 83 -2.68 -0.98 -4.41
C TRP A 83 -2.45 -2.47 -4.29
N LEU A 84 -1.91 -2.89 -3.16
CA LEU A 84 -1.66 -4.29 -2.81
C LEU A 84 -2.84 -4.85 -2.03
N LEU A 85 -3.38 -6.00 -2.44
CA LEU A 85 -4.38 -6.72 -1.65
C LEU A 85 -3.72 -7.33 -0.41
N ILE A 86 -4.16 -6.89 0.76
CA ILE A 86 -3.59 -7.37 2.05
C ILE A 86 -4.47 -8.39 2.74
N SER A 87 -5.79 -8.30 2.58
CA SER A 87 -6.73 -9.28 3.12
C SER A 87 -8.11 -9.17 2.47
N VAL A 88 -8.89 -10.24 2.55
CA VAL A 88 -10.34 -10.24 2.30
C VAL A 88 -11.02 -10.90 3.49
N ALA A 89 -11.94 -10.16 4.12
CA ALA A 89 -12.61 -10.62 5.31
C ALA A 89 -14.13 -10.50 5.21
N LYS A 90 -14.83 -11.40 5.87
CA LYS A 90 -16.28 -11.32 6.10
C LYS A 90 -16.53 -10.70 7.48
N ILE A 91 -17.36 -9.68 7.53
CA ILE A 91 -17.79 -9.07 8.78
C ILE A 91 -18.73 -10.03 9.50
N ILE A 92 -18.39 -10.44 10.70
CA ILE A 92 -19.21 -11.31 11.56
C ILE A 92 -20.15 -10.44 12.38
N ASP A 93 -19.60 -9.47 13.08
CA ASP A 93 -20.36 -8.47 13.82
C ASP A 93 -19.61 -7.13 13.90
N THR A 94 -20.31 -6.11 14.37
CA THR A 94 -19.78 -4.76 14.53
C THR A 94 -20.07 -4.24 15.94
N PRO A 95 -19.36 -4.72 16.97
CA PRO A 95 -19.57 -4.27 18.34
C PRO A 95 -19.41 -2.76 18.47
N LYS A 96 -20.10 -2.17 19.44
CA LYS A 96 -20.02 -0.74 19.69
C LYS A 96 -18.63 -0.38 20.23
N ASP A 97 -18.09 0.74 19.77
CA ASP A 97 -16.85 1.34 20.26
C ASP A 97 -15.55 0.47 20.12
N THR A 98 -15.58 -0.55 19.25
CA THR A 98 -14.43 -1.41 18.99
C THR A 98 -14.38 -1.86 17.52
N TRP A 99 -13.37 -2.64 17.18
CA TRP A 99 -13.16 -3.22 15.84
C TRP A 99 -14.26 -4.25 15.52
N ALA A 100 -14.64 -4.33 14.24
CA ALA A 100 -15.49 -5.40 13.79
C ALA A 100 -14.81 -6.77 14.01
N ASN A 101 -15.60 -7.77 14.41
CA ASN A 101 -15.15 -9.15 14.37
C ASN A 101 -15.26 -9.67 12.94
N VAL A 102 -14.20 -10.28 12.45
CA VAL A 102 -14.11 -10.72 11.06
C VAL A 102 -13.61 -12.14 10.93
N GLU A 103 -13.99 -12.78 9.84
CA GLU A 103 -13.47 -14.06 9.37
C GLU A 103 -12.70 -13.83 8.08
N ILE A 104 -11.44 -14.24 8.01
CA ILE A 104 -10.63 -14.14 6.80
C ILE A 104 -11.11 -15.19 5.80
N LEU A 105 -11.34 -14.77 4.55
CA LEU A 105 -11.83 -15.66 3.50
C LEU A 105 -10.68 -16.39 2.81
N ASP A 106 -10.57 -17.68 3.09
CA ASP A 106 -9.49 -18.57 2.61
C ASP A 106 -9.34 -18.58 1.08
N ARG A 107 -10.45 -18.45 0.36
CA ARG A 107 -10.51 -18.39 -1.10
C ARG A 107 -9.54 -17.36 -1.68
N PHE A 108 -9.28 -16.27 -0.97
CA PHE A 108 -8.48 -15.16 -1.48
C PHE A 108 -7.04 -15.14 -0.94
N LYS A 109 -6.69 -16.02 -0.01
CA LYS A 109 -5.33 -16.11 0.55
C LYS A 109 -4.21 -16.20 -0.49
N PRO A 110 -4.37 -16.90 -1.63
CA PRO A 110 -3.35 -16.93 -2.68
C PRO A 110 -3.00 -15.57 -3.27
N PHE A 111 -3.85 -14.56 -3.06
CA PHE A 111 -3.67 -13.19 -3.56
C PHE A 111 -3.13 -12.22 -2.50
N PHE A 112 -3.14 -12.59 -1.21
CA PHE A 112 -2.69 -11.69 -0.14
C PHE A 112 -1.20 -11.38 -0.28
N GLY A 113 -0.89 -10.09 -0.24
CA GLY A 113 0.46 -9.59 -0.45
C GLY A 113 1.02 -9.81 -1.86
N ARG A 114 0.20 -10.26 -2.81
CA ARG A 114 0.65 -10.60 -4.17
C ARG A 114 -0.15 -9.91 -5.29
N LEU A 115 -1.44 -9.71 -5.10
CA LEU A 115 -2.28 -9.06 -6.11
C LEU A 115 -2.11 -7.55 -6.03
N VAL A 116 -1.54 -6.98 -7.08
CA VAL A 116 -1.40 -5.52 -7.27
C VAL A 116 -2.42 -5.05 -8.29
N ILE A 117 -3.21 -4.07 -7.91
CA ILE A 117 -4.21 -3.46 -8.77
C ILE A 117 -3.86 -2.00 -9.09
N LYS A 118 -4.39 -1.51 -10.21
CA LYS A 118 -4.44 -0.09 -10.53
C LYS A 118 -5.84 0.46 -10.34
N CYS A 119 -5.94 1.52 -9.56
CA CYS A 119 -7.18 2.25 -9.35
C CYS A 119 -6.85 3.72 -9.09
N LYS A 120 -7.25 4.60 -10.00
CA LYS A 120 -7.18 6.04 -9.76
C LYS A 120 -8.28 6.45 -8.80
N LYS A 121 -7.94 6.50 -7.53
CA LYS A 121 -8.81 7.08 -6.54
C LYS A 121 -8.79 8.60 -6.73
N GLY A 122 -9.85 9.19 -7.27
CA GLY A 122 -9.96 10.65 -7.41
C GLY A 122 -9.72 11.39 -6.08
N ASN A 123 -9.55 12.70 -6.09
CA ASN A 123 -9.20 13.58 -4.95
C ASN A 123 -10.13 13.52 -3.72
N THR A 124 -11.01 12.56 -3.61
CA THR A 124 -11.88 12.34 -2.45
C THR A 124 -11.13 11.66 -1.31
N PHE A 125 -10.11 12.32 -0.79
CA PHE A 125 -9.24 11.82 0.28
C PHE A 125 -9.92 11.57 1.63
N SER A 126 -11.19 11.88 1.77
CA SER A 126 -11.91 11.77 3.06
C SER A 126 -12.57 10.41 3.32
N ARG A 127 -12.60 9.52 2.32
CA ARG A 127 -13.23 8.20 2.46
C ARG A 127 -12.26 7.11 2.07
N TYR A 128 -12.21 6.07 2.90
CA TYR A 128 -11.36 4.91 2.71
C TYR A 128 -12.15 3.67 2.26
N VAL A 129 -13.46 3.64 2.50
CA VAL A 129 -14.33 2.48 2.29
C VAL A 129 -15.45 2.83 1.32
N PHE A 130 -15.63 1.98 0.31
CA PHE A 130 -16.62 2.14 -0.75
C PHE A 130 -17.36 0.84 -1.02
N ASN A 131 -18.54 0.90 -1.65
CA ASN A 131 -19.16 -0.29 -2.20
C ASN A 131 -18.36 -0.79 -3.40
N LEU A 132 -18.04 -2.07 -3.41
CA LEU A 132 -17.18 -2.67 -4.45
C LEU A 132 -17.78 -2.49 -5.86
N ASN A 133 -19.09 -2.66 -6.01
CA ASN A 133 -19.80 -2.54 -7.30
C ASN A 133 -19.57 -1.20 -8.02
N LYS A 134 -19.26 -0.13 -7.27
CA LYS A 134 -19.03 1.21 -7.86
C LYS A 134 -17.64 1.38 -8.46
N TYR A 135 -16.69 0.53 -8.08
CA TYR A 135 -15.28 0.66 -8.48
C TYR A 135 -14.78 -0.50 -9.32
N LEU A 136 -15.46 -1.64 -9.28
CA LEU A 136 -14.97 -2.90 -9.85
C LEU A 136 -14.59 -2.80 -11.34
N GLU A 137 -15.37 -2.07 -12.12
CA GLU A 137 -15.11 -1.88 -13.57
C GLU A 137 -13.99 -0.87 -13.87
N GLN A 138 -13.57 -0.10 -12.86
CA GLN A 138 -12.48 0.88 -12.97
C GLN A 138 -11.15 0.32 -12.46
N ILE A 139 -11.19 -0.87 -11.86
CA ILE A 139 -10.02 -1.51 -11.26
C ILE A 139 -9.46 -2.52 -12.23
N THR A 140 -8.19 -2.33 -12.58
CA THR A 140 -7.43 -3.27 -13.39
C THR A 140 -6.37 -3.98 -12.56
N VAL A 141 -6.07 -5.23 -12.91
CA VAL A 141 -4.95 -5.96 -12.33
C VAL A 141 -3.67 -5.51 -13.02
N LYS A 142 -2.73 -4.99 -12.25
CA LYS A 142 -1.38 -4.69 -12.75
C LYS A 142 -0.56 -5.98 -12.89
N GLU A 143 -0.50 -6.74 -11.81
CA GLU A 143 0.27 -7.97 -11.73
C GLU A 143 -0.16 -8.84 -10.54
N ILE A 144 0.22 -10.11 -10.59
CA ILE A 144 0.21 -11.01 -9.43
C ILE A 144 1.67 -11.39 -9.18
N LEU A 145 2.23 -10.88 -8.10
CA LEU A 145 3.62 -11.13 -7.73
C LEU A 145 3.87 -12.63 -7.50
N PRO A 146 5.04 -13.15 -7.86
CA PRO A 146 5.38 -14.56 -7.64
C PRO A 146 5.49 -14.91 -6.15
N PHE A 147 5.88 -13.93 -5.31
CA PHE A 147 6.01 -14.05 -3.88
C PHE A 147 5.26 -12.92 -3.16
N ILE A 148 5.05 -13.06 -1.85
CA ILE A 148 4.50 -12.00 -1.02
C ILE A 148 5.41 -10.77 -1.10
N TYR A 149 4.82 -9.61 -1.30
CA TYR A 149 5.53 -8.33 -1.39
C TYR A 149 6.34 -8.08 -0.10
N SER A 150 7.64 -8.01 -0.24
CA SER A 150 8.57 -7.73 0.86
C SER A 150 9.05 -6.28 0.88
N GLY A 151 8.45 -5.46 0.03
CA GLY A 151 8.87 -4.09 -0.22
C GLY A 151 9.86 -3.99 -1.37
N GLU A 152 10.22 -2.77 -1.74
CA GLU A 152 11.30 -2.56 -2.69
C GLU A 152 12.63 -2.79 -2.01
N THR A 153 13.38 -3.76 -2.52
CA THR A 153 14.73 -4.05 -2.05
C THR A 153 15.71 -3.09 -2.73
N PHE A 154 16.68 -2.59 -1.97
CA PHE A 154 17.77 -1.82 -2.53
C PHE A 154 18.60 -2.67 -3.50
N GLU A 155 18.61 -2.28 -4.78
CA GLU A 155 19.20 -3.08 -5.88
C GLU A 155 20.71 -2.86 -6.08
N GLY A 156 21.31 -1.97 -5.31
CA GLY A 156 22.72 -1.58 -5.44
C GLY A 156 22.88 -0.12 -5.86
N TYR A 157 24.01 0.47 -5.52
CA TYR A 157 24.28 1.91 -5.75
C TYR A 157 24.38 2.29 -7.21
N ASP A 158 24.82 1.37 -8.05
CA ASP A 158 24.94 1.53 -9.51
C ASP A 158 23.58 1.63 -10.21
N ARG A 159 22.50 1.22 -9.54
CA ARG A 159 21.14 1.22 -10.07
C ARG A 159 20.23 2.26 -9.45
N VAL A 160 20.74 3.04 -8.50
CA VAL A 160 19.92 4.08 -7.86
C VAL A 160 19.60 5.18 -8.86
N HIS A 161 18.39 5.15 -9.38
CA HIS A 161 17.79 6.19 -10.19
C HIS A 161 16.37 6.44 -9.70
N LEU A 162 16.21 7.42 -8.81
CA LEU A 162 14.95 7.69 -8.11
C LEU A 162 14.33 8.99 -8.60
N PRO A 163 13.07 8.98 -9.06
CA PRO A 163 12.33 10.21 -9.22
C PRO A 163 12.04 10.86 -7.87
N PHE A 164 11.87 12.19 -7.85
CA PHE A 164 11.77 12.98 -6.63
C PHE A 164 10.70 12.47 -5.65
N HIS A 165 9.51 12.11 -6.16
CA HIS A 165 8.44 11.58 -5.29
C HIS A 165 8.83 10.27 -4.58
N ARG A 166 9.68 9.44 -5.19
CA ARG A 166 10.19 8.22 -4.54
C ARG A 166 11.21 8.56 -3.46
N LEU A 167 12.00 9.60 -3.69
CA LEU A 167 12.90 10.13 -2.67
C LEU A 167 12.11 10.65 -1.46
N GLU A 168 11.03 11.42 -1.70
CA GLU A 168 10.11 11.84 -0.64
C GLU A 168 9.50 10.64 0.12
N ASP A 169 9.17 9.55 -0.57
CA ASP A 169 8.64 8.35 0.07
C ASP A 169 9.66 7.68 0.99
N ILE A 170 10.94 7.62 0.60
CA ILE A 170 12.03 7.11 1.45
C ILE A 170 12.14 7.92 2.74
N PHE A 171 12.21 9.25 2.64
CA PHE A 171 12.40 10.12 3.81
C PHE A 171 11.15 10.32 4.66
N ASN A 172 9.98 10.14 4.09
CA ASN A 172 8.72 10.13 4.84
C ASN A 172 8.36 8.76 5.44
N GLY A 173 9.27 7.78 5.39
CA GLY A 173 9.06 6.43 5.92
C GLY A 173 7.98 5.63 5.18
N ARG A 174 7.76 5.92 3.89
CA ARG A 174 6.79 5.23 3.04
C ARG A 174 7.41 4.11 2.20
N MET A 175 8.73 4.02 2.18
CA MET A 175 9.50 2.95 1.55
C MET A 175 10.25 2.13 2.58
N LEU A 176 10.61 0.91 2.20
CA LEU A 176 11.39 0.04 3.05
C LEU A 176 12.67 0.71 3.56
N PRO A 177 13.04 0.41 4.81
CA PRO A 177 14.26 0.89 5.42
C PRO A 177 15.52 0.56 4.63
N THR A 178 15.49 -0.46 3.73
CA THR A 178 16.66 -0.88 2.95
C THR A 178 17.26 0.22 2.10
N TYR A 179 16.43 1.05 1.44
CA TYR A 179 16.93 2.21 0.69
C TYR A 179 17.49 3.27 1.61
N TYR A 180 16.77 3.63 2.67
CA TYR A 180 17.25 4.62 3.65
C TYR A 180 18.55 4.20 4.29
N GLU A 181 18.63 2.95 4.78
CA GLU A 181 19.82 2.41 5.41
C GLU A 181 21.02 2.30 4.43
N ALA A 182 20.76 1.97 3.17
CA ALA A 182 21.80 1.96 2.15
C ALA A 182 22.31 3.38 1.86
N LEU A 183 21.41 4.35 1.66
CA LEU A 183 21.79 5.75 1.41
C LEU A 183 22.50 6.39 2.62
N LYS A 184 22.16 5.95 3.84
CA LYS A 184 22.85 6.38 5.07
C LYS A 184 24.28 5.88 5.17
N LYS A 185 24.55 4.69 4.64
CA LYS A 185 25.88 4.04 4.72
C LYS A 185 26.84 4.44 3.60
N VAL A 186 26.37 5.13 2.58
CA VAL A 186 27.20 5.48 1.42
C VAL A 186 27.58 6.95 1.44
N THR A 187 28.87 7.20 1.20
CA THR A 187 29.41 8.53 0.88
C THR A 187 29.84 8.54 -0.58
N GLY A 188 29.80 9.70 -1.22
CA GLY A 188 30.19 9.81 -2.62
C GLY A 188 29.62 11.01 -3.34
N VAL A 189 29.72 10.98 -4.65
CA VAL A 189 29.17 12.01 -5.54
C VAL A 189 27.84 11.54 -6.10
N TYR A 190 26.86 12.43 -6.12
CA TYR A 190 25.55 12.19 -6.69
C TYR A 190 25.16 13.28 -7.69
N CYS A 191 24.25 12.94 -8.58
CA CYS A 191 23.71 13.87 -9.58
C CYS A 191 22.20 13.98 -9.40
N LEU A 192 21.69 15.21 -9.33
CA LEU A 192 20.25 15.50 -9.43
C LEU A 192 19.98 16.09 -10.82
N THR A 193 18.94 15.59 -11.46
CA THR A 193 18.49 16.09 -12.76
C THR A 193 17.15 16.79 -12.60
N ASP A 194 17.09 18.06 -12.94
CA ASP A 194 15.81 18.75 -13.12
C ASP A 194 15.17 18.25 -14.42
N THR A 195 14.15 17.43 -14.28
CA THR A 195 13.45 16.81 -15.43
C THR A 195 12.67 17.81 -16.27
N HIS A 196 12.41 19.02 -15.74
CA HIS A 196 11.72 20.08 -16.47
C HIS A 196 12.66 20.90 -17.37
N THR A 197 13.86 21.21 -16.85
CA THR A 197 14.84 22.04 -17.57
C THR A 197 16.02 21.26 -18.14
N GLY A 198 16.22 19.99 -17.75
CA GLY A 198 17.37 19.16 -18.09
C GLY A 198 18.65 19.57 -17.37
N LYS A 199 18.62 20.52 -16.45
CA LYS A 199 19.80 20.96 -15.69
C LYS A 199 20.25 19.89 -14.71
N LEU A 200 21.57 19.75 -14.59
CA LEU A 200 22.22 18.83 -13.68
C LEU A 200 22.79 19.59 -12.48
N TYR A 201 22.58 19.04 -11.29
CA TYR A 201 23.22 19.45 -10.06
C TYR A 201 24.08 18.29 -9.53
N ILE A 202 25.38 18.52 -9.41
CA ILE A 202 26.31 17.53 -8.88
C ILE A 202 26.64 17.92 -7.44
N GLY A 203 26.38 17.01 -6.51
CA GLY A 203 26.66 17.18 -5.09
C GLY A 203 27.55 16.07 -4.54
N SER A 204 28.07 16.28 -3.34
CA SER A 204 28.85 15.28 -2.61
C SER A 204 28.32 15.09 -1.20
N ALA A 205 28.42 13.86 -0.70
CA ALA A 205 28.10 13.46 0.65
C ALA A 205 29.34 12.85 1.30
N THR A 206 29.82 13.47 2.37
CA THR A 206 31.09 13.10 3.04
C THR A 206 30.94 12.93 4.55
N VAL A 207 29.70 12.98 5.10
CA VAL A 207 29.39 12.99 6.52
C VAL A 207 28.76 11.66 6.99
N GLU A 208 28.69 11.48 8.30
CA GLU A 208 28.29 10.22 8.95
C GLU A 208 26.95 9.62 8.49
N GLU A 209 26.00 10.44 8.04
CA GLU A 209 24.72 9.96 7.51
C GLU A 209 24.67 9.88 5.97
N GLY A 210 25.84 9.96 5.32
CA GLY A 210 26.02 9.70 3.91
C GLY A 210 25.13 10.53 2.97
N VAL A 211 24.74 9.90 1.87
CA VAL A 211 23.84 10.51 0.88
C VAL A 211 22.45 10.79 1.47
N ALA A 212 22.00 10.00 2.44
CA ALA A 212 20.69 10.19 3.04
C ALA A 212 20.54 11.58 3.69
N GLN A 213 21.53 12.05 4.44
CA GLN A 213 21.48 13.38 5.04
C GLN A 213 21.35 14.50 4.00
N ARG A 214 22.08 14.36 2.89
CA ARG A 214 22.04 15.38 1.82
C ARG A 214 20.71 15.40 1.10
N TRP A 215 20.20 14.23 0.76
CA TRP A 215 18.94 14.11 0.02
C TRP A 215 17.71 14.43 0.86
N GLY A 216 17.75 14.17 2.17
CA GLY A 216 16.66 14.54 3.09
C GLY A 216 16.47 16.04 3.30
N ASN A 217 17.40 16.86 2.83
CA ASN A 217 17.34 18.33 2.93
C ASN A 217 16.74 19.00 1.67
N TYR A 218 16.36 18.25 0.65
CA TYR A 218 15.69 18.72 -0.56
C TYR A 218 14.16 18.58 -0.42
#